data_a9bbaed9554f3923557b5ba90178592f
#
_entry.id   a9bbaed9554f3923557b5ba90178592f
#
_cell.length_a   1.000
_cell.length_b   1.000
_cell.length_c   1.000
_cell.angle_alpha   90.00
_cell.angle_beta   90.00
_cell.angle_gamma   90.00
#
_symmetry.space_group_name_H-M   'P 1'
#
loop_
_entity.id
_entity.type
_entity.pdbx_description
1 polymer ?
#
loop_
_entity_poly.entity_id
_entity_poly.type
_entity_poly.pdbx_seq_one_letter_code
_entity_poly.pdbx_strand_id
1 'polypeptide(L)'
;MAKKNKKVKKKRRTHEQSVRDGKKAHDETIGPSHDKCEKKLKREYQNEYVTSTTGMPDFVIFNKGTKFVELKPCRLSKNQRASFERMYLSLTQEITILFLLNCGAYVGIRYYIKTEKTFTYSKVIKLSSKNLKRFCLSTPWEERTDPDDLF
;
A
#
# COMPACT_ATOMS: atom_id res chain seq x y z
N MET A 1 30.73 -13.25 39.32
CA MET A 1 29.99 -11.97 39.23
C MET A 1 28.88 -12.09 38.19
N ALA A 2 27.61 -12.16 38.60
CA ALA A 2 26.46 -12.33 37.71
C ALA A 2 26.00 -10.98 37.21
N LYS A 3 26.04 -10.73 35.88
CA LYS A 3 25.48 -9.51 35.26
C LYS A 3 23.94 -9.59 35.30
N LYS A 4 23.30 -8.76 36.13
CA LYS A 4 21.86 -8.59 36.15
C LYS A 4 21.42 -7.91 34.83
N ASN A 5 20.78 -8.68 33.94
CA ASN A 5 20.08 -8.14 32.78
C ASN A 5 18.85 -7.34 33.25
N LYS A 6 18.95 -6.02 33.24
CA LYS A 6 17.78 -5.13 33.43
C LYS A 6 16.87 -5.25 32.20
N LYS A 7 15.78 -6.03 32.30
CA LYS A 7 14.67 -6.00 31.34
C LYS A 7 14.05 -4.59 31.37
N VAL A 8 14.34 -3.79 30.34
CA VAL A 8 13.66 -2.51 30.12
C VAL A 8 12.21 -2.81 29.80
N LYS A 9 11.29 -2.55 30.73
CA LYS A 9 9.84 -2.63 30.49
C LYS A 9 9.49 -1.56 29.44
N LYS A 10 9.18 -1.97 28.21
CA LYS A 10 8.60 -1.08 27.20
C LYS A 10 7.28 -0.53 27.75
N LYS A 11 7.22 0.77 28.02
CA LYS A 11 5.95 1.44 28.38
C LYS A 11 4.92 1.20 27.26
N ARG A 12 3.73 0.71 27.61
CA ARG A 12 2.60 0.64 26.66
C ARG A 12 2.27 2.06 26.21
N ARG A 13 2.19 2.26 24.88
CA ARG A 13 1.75 3.54 24.30
C ARG A 13 0.31 3.82 24.71
N THR A 14 -0.01 5.07 25.02
CA THR A 14 -1.40 5.49 25.25
C THR A 14 -2.15 5.55 23.91
N HIS A 15 -3.49 5.52 23.98
CA HIS A 15 -4.33 5.67 22.77
C HIS A 15 -4.03 6.99 22.05
N GLU A 16 -3.88 8.10 22.79
CA GLU A 16 -3.55 9.41 22.22
C GLU A 16 -2.20 9.44 21.52
N GLN A 17 -1.18 8.77 22.08
CA GLN A 17 0.13 8.63 21.41
C GLN A 17 0.00 7.84 20.11
N SER A 18 -0.80 6.78 20.08
CA SER A 18 -1.05 5.99 18.87
C SER A 18 -1.75 6.81 17.79
N VAL A 19 -2.72 7.65 18.16
CA VAL A 19 -3.43 8.54 17.22
C VAL A 19 -2.50 9.62 16.65
N ARG A 20 -1.67 10.24 17.52
CA ARG A 20 -0.68 11.24 17.09
C ARG A 20 0.37 10.65 16.15
N ASP A 21 0.90 9.47 16.48
CA ASP A 21 1.87 8.76 15.65
C ASP A 21 1.26 8.37 14.30
N GLY A 22 -0.01 7.94 14.29
CA GLY A 22 -0.75 7.64 13.06
C GLY A 22 -0.96 8.86 12.17
N LYS A 23 -1.36 10.00 12.75
CA LYS A 23 -1.51 11.26 12.01
C LYS A 23 -0.18 11.74 11.45
N LYS A 24 0.89 11.70 12.24
CA LYS A 24 2.24 12.06 11.79
C LYS A 24 2.70 11.18 10.63
N ALA A 25 2.50 9.86 10.71
CA ALA A 25 2.85 8.95 9.64
C ALA A 25 2.05 9.23 8.37
N HIS A 26 0.76 9.59 8.50
CA HIS A 26 -0.07 10.00 7.38
C HIS A 26 0.48 11.27 6.71
N ASP A 27 0.73 12.32 7.50
CA ASP A 27 1.15 13.63 6.99
C ASP A 27 2.57 13.58 6.37
N GLU A 28 3.47 12.77 6.94
CA GLU A 28 4.87 12.69 6.48
C GLU A 28 5.12 11.65 5.37
N THR A 29 4.23 10.69 5.19
CA THR A 29 4.49 9.57 4.27
C THR A 29 3.32 9.25 3.36
N ILE A 30 2.12 9.00 3.90
CA ILE A 30 0.98 8.53 3.11
C ILE A 30 0.49 9.63 2.18
N GLY A 31 0.18 10.82 2.69
CA GLY A 31 -0.25 11.95 1.88
C GLY A 31 0.74 12.28 0.76
N PRO A 32 2.03 12.57 1.07
CA PRO A 32 3.04 12.85 0.06
C PRO A 32 3.25 11.73 -0.96
N SER A 33 3.11 10.45 -0.57
CA SER A 33 3.22 9.33 -1.52
C SER A 33 2.03 9.30 -2.48
N HIS A 34 0.81 9.57 -1.99
CA HIS A 34 -0.39 9.65 -2.82
C HIS A 34 -0.29 10.80 -3.81
N ASP A 35 0.06 12.01 -3.39
CA ASP A 35 0.19 13.19 -4.26
C ASP A 35 1.20 12.97 -5.39
N LYS A 36 2.35 12.37 -5.07
CA LYS A 36 3.37 12.06 -6.07
C LYS A 36 2.93 10.93 -7.00
N CYS A 37 2.23 9.92 -6.49
CA CYS A 37 1.68 8.83 -7.28
C CYS A 37 0.62 9.36 -8.26
N GLU A 38 -0.29 10.21 -7.80
CA GLU A 38 -1.31 10.84 -8.65
C GLU A 38 -0.67 11.62 -9.81
N LYS A 39 0.35 12.45 -9.52
CA LYS A 39 1.09 13.18 -10.55
C LYS A 39 1.77 12.24 -11.56
N LYS A 40 2.30 11.11 -11.09
CA LYS A 40 2.92 10.12 -11.97
C LYS A 40 1.88 9.41 -12.83
N LEU A 41 0.74 9.02 -12.26
CA LEU A 41 -0.37 8.41 -13.00
C LEU A 41 -0.91 9.36 -14.08
N LYS A 42 -1.11 10.64 -13.76
CA LYS A 42 -1.52 11.67 -14.76
C LYS A 42 -0.56 11.75 -15.95
N ARG A 43 0.74 11.61 -15.73
CA ARG A 43 1.74 11.60 -16.82
C ARG A 43 1.68 10.29 -17.62
N GLU A 44 1.61 9.15 -16.95
CA GLU A 44 1.58 7.82 -17.58
C GLU A 44 0.34 7.60 -18.45
N TYR A 45 -0.79 8.17 -18.03
CA TYR A 45 -2.07 8.08 -18.74
C TYR A 45 -2.41 9.35 -19.55
N GLN A 46 -1.39 10.18 -19.88
CA GLN A 46 -1.50 11.32 -20.81
C GLN A 46 -2.60 12.32 -20.47
N ASN A 47 -2.55 12.90 -19.27
CA ASN A 47 -3.49 13.93 -18.77
C ASN A 47 -4.95 13.49 -18.59
N GLU A 48 -5.22 12.22 -18.54
CA GLU A 48 -6.56 11.79 -18.26
C GLU A 48 -6.92 11.99 -16.79
N TYR A 49 -8.21 12.08 -16.52
CA TYR A 49 -8.72 12.38 -15.19
C TYR A 49 -8.30 11.30 -14.20
N VAL A 50 -7.25 11.58 -13.42
CA VAL A 50 -6.83 10.81 -12.27
C VAL A 50 -7.29 11.56 -11.05
N THR A 51 -8.06 10.94 -10.20
CA THR A 51 -8.48 11.49 -8.92
C THR A 51 -8.17 10.51 -7.80
N SER A 52 -7.70 11.03 -6.67
CA SER A 52 -7.64 10.25 -5.44
C SER A 52 -9.03 10.13 -4.84
N THR A 53 -9.28 9.00 -4.21
CA THR A 53 -10.54 8.71 -3.53
C THR A 53 -10.30 8.57 -2.04
N THR A 54 -11.31 8.91 -1.24
CA THR A 54 -11.35 8.55 0.17
C THR A 54 -11.91 7.14 0.27
N GLY A 55 -11.05 6.17 0.48
CA GLY A 55 -11.44 4.76 0.57
C GLY A 55 -10.69 3.90 -0.43
N MET A 56 -11.33 2.90 -0.91
CA MET A 56 -10.75 1.93 -1.83
C MET A 56 -11.45 1.95 -3.19
N PRO A 57 -10.68 1.81 -4.27
CA PRO A 57 -9.21 1.97 -4.39
C PRO A 57 -8.75 3.43 -4.27
N ASP A 58 -7.46 3.65 -3.99
CA ASP A 58 -6.89 4.99 -3.75
C ASP A 58 -7.05 5.96 -4.95
N PHE A 59 -7.03 5.44 -6.17
CA PHE A 59 -7.14 6.25 -7.39
C PHE A 59 -8.15 5.68 -8.36
N VAL A 60 -8.86 6.60 -9.01
CA VAL A 60 -9.73 6.31 -10.17
C VAL A 60 -9.19 7.07 -11.37
N ILE A 61 -9.04 6.38 -12.48
CA ILE A 61 -8.52 6.91 -13.74
C ILE A 61 -9.61 6.74 -14.80
N PHE A 62 -10.04 7.84 -15.39
CA PHE A 62 -11.01 7.85 -16.48
C PHE A 62 -10.27 7.98 -17.82
N ASN A 63 -9.94 6.83 -18.42
CA ASN A 63 -9.27 6.76 -19.71
C ASN A 63 -9.79 5.56 -20.51
N LYS A 64 -10.56 5.84 -21.57
CA LYS A 64 -11.17 4.78 -22.42
C LYS A 64 -11.77 3.66 -21.57
N GLY A 65 -12.48 4.07 -20.52
CA GLY A 65 -13.01 3.21 -19.47
C GLY A 65 -12.50 3.62 -18.08
N THR A 66 -13.10 3.05 -17.06
CA THR A 66 -12.71 3.33 -15.67
C THR A 66 -11.67 2.32 -15.20
N LYS A 67 -10.55 2.82 -14.69
CA LYS A 67 -9.50 2.03 -14.08
C LYS A 67 -9.35 2.43 -12.63
N PHE A 68 -9.19 1.45 -11.78
CA PHE A 68 -8.97 1.62 -10.34
C PHE A 68 -7.54 1.21 -10.00
N VAL A 69 -6.84 2.00 -9.18
CA VAL A 69 -5.48 1.68 -8.74
C VAL A 69 -5.38 1.81 -7.24
N GLU A 70 -5.00 0.75 -6.58
CA GLU A 70 -4.66 0.71 -5.16
C GLU A 70 -3.16 0.92 -4.99
N LEU A 71 -2.76 1.76 -4.04
CA LEU A 71 -1.38 2.08 -3.73
C LEU A 71 -0.95 1.41 -2.42
N LYS A 72 0.13 0.65 -2.47
CA LYS A 72 0.68 -0.04 -1.31
C LYS A 72 2.14 0.34 -1.05
N PRO A 73 2.54 0.52 0.22
CA PRO A 73 3.95 0.65 0.55
C PRO A 73 4.69 -0.67 0.31
N CYS A 74 5.94 -0.57 -0.09
CA CYS A 74 6.85 -1.69 -0.14
C CYS A 74 7.82 -1.63 1.05
N ARG A 75 8.39 -2.75 1.43
CA ARG A 75 9.30 -2.87 2.54
C ARG A 75 10.69 -2.35 2.17
N LEU A 76 11.20 -1.38 2.93
CA LEU A 76 12.50 -0.76 2.67
C LEU A 76 13.67 -1.40 3.42
N SER A 77 13.41 -2.08 4.53
CA SER A 77 14.45 -2.70 5.33
C SER A 77 13.91 -3.78 6.25
N LYS A 78 14.80 -4.72 6.62
CA LYS A 78 14.51 -5.83 7.57
C LYS A 78 13.98 -5.34 8.93
N ASN A 79 14.18 -4.07 9.28
CA ASN A 79 13.76 -3.49 10.56
C ASN A 79 12.33 -2.90 10.55
N GLN A 80 11.67 -2.81 9.41
CA GLN A 80 10.30 -2.25 9.29
C GLN A 80 9.21 -3.32 9.31
N ARG A 81 9.32 -4.29 10.21
CA ARG A 81 8.31 -5.35 10.37
C ARG A 81 6.87 -4.86 10.58
N ALA A 82 6.71 -3.67 11.17
CA ALA A 82 5.37 -3.10 11.44
C ALA A 82 4.58 -2.68 10.18
N SER A 83 5.23 -2.57 9.03
CA SER A 83 4.58 -2.21 7.76
C SER A 83 4.23 -3.41 6.89
N PHE A 84 4.59 -4.62 7.33
CA PHE A 84 4.40 -5.84 6.54
C PHE A 84 2.93 -6.07 6.15
N GLU A 85 2.02 -5.96 7.10
CA GLU A 85 0.58 -6.15 6.84
C GLU A 85 0.03 -5.11 5.84
N ARG A 86 0.64 -3.93 5.78
CA ARG A 86 0.23 -2.86 4.87
C ARG A 86 0.66 -3.09 3.42
N MET A 87 1.61 -3.98 3.18
CA MET A 87 2.07 -4.33 1.83
C MET A 87 1.05 -5.15 1.06
N TYR A 88 0.12 -5.80 1.76
CA TYR A 88 -0.88 -6.67 1.18
C TYR A 88 -2.28 -6.09 1.34
N LEU A 89 -3.18 -6.57 0.51
CA LEU A 89 -4.59 -6.21 0.57
C LEU A 89 -5.23 -6.85 1.82
N SER A 90 -5.92 -6.04 2.60
CA SER A 90 -6.76 -6.54 3.69
C SER A 90 -7.97 -7.32 3.15
N LEU A 91 -8.66 -8.06 4.01
CA LEU A 91 -9.86 -8.79 3.60
C LEU A 91 -10.93 -7.86 2.98
N THR A 92 -11.15 -6.68 3.56
CA THR A 92 -12.09 -5.70 3.03
C THR A 92 -11.68 -5.22 1.63
N GLN A 93 -10.38 -4.99 1.42
CA GLN A 93 -9.82 -4.60 0.14
C GLN A 93 -9.94 -5.73 -0.88
N GLU A 94 -9.66 -6.96 -0.49
CA GLU A 94 -9.82 -8.14 -1.33
C GLU A 94 -11.27 -8.28 -1.83
N ILE A 95 -12.26 -8.17 -0.92
CA ILE A 95 -13.68 -8.26 -1.25
C ILE A 95 -14.09 -7.16 -2.23
N THR A 96 -13.68 -5.92 -1.96
CA THR A 96 -14.00 -4.78 -2.84
C THR A 96 -13.40 -4.95 -4.24
N ILE A 97 -12.15 -5.39 -4.32
CA ILE A 97 -11.49 -5.62 -5.60
C ILE A 97 -12.15 -6.78 -6.36
N LEU A 98 -12.50 -7.86 -5.67
CA LEU A 98 -13.24 -8.97 -6.30
C LEU A 98 -14.57 -8.49 -6.88
N PHE A 99 -15.30 -7.66 -6.16
CA PHE A 99 -16.54 -7.07 -6.65
C PHE A 99 -16.30 -6.26 -7.93
N LEU A 100 -15.30 -5.36 -7.93
CA LEU A 100 -14.96 -4.55 -9.09
C LEU A 100 -14.53 -5.40 -10.29
N LEU A 101 -13.74 -6.45 -10.07
CA LEU A 101 -13.33 -7.38 -11.13
C LEU A 101 -14.53 -8.15 -11.71
N ASN A 102 -15.48 -8.57 -10.87
CA ASN A 102 -16.71 -9.23 -11.31
C ASN A 102 -17.63 -8.29 -12.10
N CYS A 103 -17.57 -6.99 -11.83
CA CYS A 103 -18.23 -5.95 -12.63
C CYS A 103 -17.49 -5.64 -13.95
N GLY A 104 -16.41 -6.34 -14.26
CA GLY A 104 -15.61 -6.11 -15.46
C GLY A 104 -14.68 -4.90 -15.40
N ALA A 105 -14.49 -4.29 -14.22
CA ALA A 105 -13.63 -3.15 -14.06
C ALA A 105 -12.15 -3.53 -14.20
N TYR A 106 -11.34 -2.59 -14.73
CA TYR A 106 -9.90 -2.71 -14.64
C TYR A 106 -9.46 -2.31 -13.22
N VAL A 107 -8.78 -3.20 -12.52
CA VAL A 107 -8.19 -2.92 -11.21
C VAL A 107 -6.70 -3.23 -11.26
N GLY A 108 -5.90 -2.32 -10.73
CA GLY A 108 -4.46 -2.49 -10.60
C GLY A 108 -3.99 -2.23 -9.17
N ILE A 109 -2.84 -2.76 -8.85
CA ILE A 109 -2.09 -2.44 -7.63
C ILE A 109 -0.76 -1.85 -8.03
N ARG A 110 -0.31 -0.85 -7.27
CA ARG A 110 0.98 -0.21 -7.44
C ARG A 110 1.69 -0.15 -6.11
N TYR A 111 2.97 -0.44 -6.11
CA TYR A 111 3.80 -0.35 -4.92
C TYR A 111 4.67 0.89 -4.95
N TYR A 112 5.02 1.40 -3.77
CA TYR A 112 5.99 2.48 -3.63
C TYR A 112 7.02 2.18 -2.56
N ILE A 113 8.22 2.69 -2.79
CA ILE A 113 9.34 2.70 -1.85
C ILE A 113 9.62 4.15 -1.48
N LYS A 114 9.63 4.45 -0.17
CA LYS A 114 10.09 5.75 0.33
C LYS A 114 11.60 5.67 0.59
N THR A 115 12.36 6.49 -0.10
CA THR A 115 13.75 6.79 0.24
C THR A 115 13.83 8.07 1.06
N GLU A 116 15.02 8.45 1.55
CA GLU A 116 15.17 9.68 2.35
C GLU A 116 14.66 10.94 1.64
N LYS A 117 14.79 11.01 0.32
CA LYS A 117 14.50 12.22 -0.48
C LYS A 117 13.36 12.06 -1.47
N THR A 118 12.92 10.84 -1.78
CA THR A 118 11.97 10.62 -2.87
C THR A 118 11.11 9.37 -2.66
N PHE A 119 10.19 9.15 -3.60
CA PHE A 119 9.40 7.93 -3.73
C PHE A 119 9.70 7.27 -5.07
N THR A 120 9.95 5.98 -5.06
CA THR A 120 10.04 5.14 -6.25
C THR A 120 8.77 4.31 -6.35
N TYR A 121 8.26 4.12 -7.56
CA TYR A 121 7.01 3.39 -7.80
C TYR A 121 7.24 2.24 -8.77
N SER A 122 6.64 1.09 -8.49
CA SER A 122 6.57 -0.02 -9.43
C SER A 122 5.72 0.36 -10.66
N LYS A 123 5.68 -0.50 -11.67
CA LYS A 123 4.62 -0.47 -12.68
C LYS A 123 3.27 -0.78 -12.02
N VAL A 124 2.18 -0.35 -12.65
CA VAL A 124 0.83 -0.81 -12.23
C VAL A 124 0.67 -2.27 -12.65
N ILE A 125 0.41 -3.12 -11.67
CA ILE A 125 0.19 -4.55 -11.88
C ILE A 125 -1.31 -4.75 -12.02
N LYS A 126 -1.74 -5.22 -13.17
CA LYS A 126 -3.16 -5.53 -13.41
C LYS A 126 -3.57 -6.72 -12.53
N LEU A 127 -4.63 -6.53 -11.76
CA LEU A 127 -5.25 -7.59 -10.98
C LEU A 127 -6.30 -8.34 -11.81
N SER A 128 -6.47 -9.59 -11.47
CA SER A 128 -7.47 -10.51 -12.02
C SER A 128 -7.86 -11.50 -10.93
N SER A 129 -8.97 -12.21 -11.10
CA SER A 129 -9.36 -13.29 -10.19
C SER A 129 -8.27 -14.36 -10.02
N LYS A 130 -7.43 -14.56 -11.05
CA LYS A 130 -6.36 -15.58 -11.03
C LYS A 130 -5.14 -15.17 -10.20
N ASN A 131 -4.80 -13.86 -10.15
CA ASN A 131 -3.58 -13.40 -9.45
C ASN A 131 -3.85 -12.61 -8.17
N LEU A 132 -5.10 -12.20 -7.91
CA LEU A 132 -5.46 -11.38 -6.75
C LEU A 132 -4.96 -11.96 -5.42
N LYS A 133 -5.13 -13.26 -5.23
CA LYS A 133 -4.72 -13.97 -4.00
C LYS A 133 -3.25 -13.75 -3.66
N ARG A 134 -2.37 -13.63 -4.66
CA ARG A 134 -0.94 -13.38 -4.45
C ARG A 134 -0.63 -12.05 -3.77
N PHE A 135 -1.59 -11.14 -3.69
CA PHE A 135 -1.46 -9.81 -3.10
C PHE A 135 -2.31 -9.63 -1.84
N CYS A 136 -2.93 -10.69 -1.31
CA CYS A 136 -3.85 -10.63 -0.17
C CYS A 136 -3.21 -11.16 1.11
N LEU A 137 -3.55 -10.52 2.24
CA LEU A 137 -3.17 -11.00 3.57
C LEU A 137 -3.79 -12.35 3.93
N SER A 138 -4.95 -12.67 3.35
CA SER A 138 -5.65 -13.94 3.54
C SER A 138 -4.93 -15.15 2.95
N THR A 139 -3.97 -14.92 2.05
CA THR A 139 -3.21 -15.99 1.37
C THR A 139 -2.03 -16.43 2.23
N PRO A 140 -1.67 -17.74 2.27
CA PRO A 140 -0.45 -18.21 2.91
C PRO A 140 0.79 -17.50 2.38
N TRP A 141 1.78 -17.30 3.24
CA TRP A 141 2.98 -16.53 2.90
C TRP A 141 3.71 -17.04 1.65
N GLU A 142 3.83 -18.34 1.53
CA GLU A 142 4.55 -19.02 0.45
C GLU A 142 3.93 -18.80 -0.93
N GLU A 143 2.65 -18.46 -0.96
CA GLU A 143 1.89 -18.23 -2.20
C GLU A 143 1.82 -16.75 -2.58
N ARG A 144 2.29 -15.84 -1.71
CA ARG A 144 2.25 -14.39 -1.97
C ARG A 144 3.39 -13.98 -2.89
N THR A 145 3.15 -12.93 -3.64
CA THR A 145 4.22 -12.22 -4.35
C THR A 145 4.96 -11.34 -3.34
N ASP A 146 6.29 -11.42 -3.31
CA ASP A 146 7.09 -10.46 -2.55
C ASP A 146 7.09 -9.13 -3.30
N PRO A 147 6.57 -8.05 -2.70
CA PRO A 147 6.57 -6.75 -3.35
C PRO A 147 7.96 -6.19 -3.64
N ASP A 148 9.00 -6.64 -2.92
CA ASP A 148 10.39 -6.20 -3.16
C ASP A 148 10.89 -6.68 -4.53
N ASP A 149 10.34 -7.76 -5.08
CA ASP A 149 10.68 -8.30 -6.40
C ASP A 149 10.07 -7.48 -7.57
N LEU A 150 9.27 -6.45 -7.28
CA LEU A 150 8.52 -5.69 -8.28
C LEU A 150 9.22 -4.39 -8.73
N PHE A 151 10.44 -4.14 -8.24
CA PHE A 151 11.24 -2.94 -8.52
C PHE A 151 12.46 -3.17 -9.36
#